data_21074fc78d1d6d2d77ba3e54c45c77a8
#
_entry.id   21074fc78d1d6d2d77ba3e54c45c77a8
#
_cell.length_a   1.000
_cell.length_b   1.000
_cell.length_c   1.000
_cell.angle_alpha   90.00
_cell.angle_beta   90.00
_cell.angle_gamma   90.00
#
_symmetry.space_group_name_H-M   'P 1'
#
loop_
_entity.id
_entity.type
_entity.pdbx_description
1 polymer ?
#
loop_
_entity_poly.entity_id
_entity_poly.type
_entity_poly.pdbx_seq_one_letter_code
_entity_poly.pdbx_strand_id
1 'polypeptide(L)'
;MADKVKISGLENACTQALNDYRKVTFEALKKAVDKTTKKTVDAIKGRAPRKTGKYAGDWSSKKMEESSVSYGRIVYNRKHYQLTHLLEHGHVIKGYLAKRTTKTSTRAFPHIPSDDETESMFTEILTEEVDKV
;
A
#
# COMPACT_ATOMS: atom_id res chain seq x y z
N MET A 1 -2.54 -19.97 -37.23
CA MET A 1 -3.06 -19.40 -38.48
C MET A 1 -3.33 -17.91 -38.24
N ALA A 2 -2.79 -17.07 -39.07
CA ALA A 2 -3.00 -15.64 -38.92
C ALA A 2 -4.39 -15.24 -39.37
N ASP A 3 -5.10 -14.49 -38.54
CA ASP A 3 -6.39 -13.96 -38.90
C ASP A 3 -6.26 -12.92 -40.01
N LYS A 4 -7.12 -13.01 -41.01
CA LYS A 4 -7.18 -12.03 -42.08
C LYS A 4 -8.11 -10.90 -41.70
N VAL A 5 -7.61 -9.69 -41.64
CA VAL A 5 -8.38 -8.49 -41.35
C VAL A 5 -8.40 -7.60 -42.58
N LYS A 6 -9.58 -7.14 -42.96
CA LYS A 6 -9.69 -6.12 -44.03
C LYS A 6 -9.12 -4.80 -43.55
N ILE A 7 -8.55 -3.98 -44.45
CA ILE A 7 -8.00 -2.67 -44.11
C ILE A 7 -9.01 -1.81 -43.37
N SER A 8 -10.28 -1.83 -43.80
CA SER A 8 -11.36 -1.10 -43.13
C SER A 8 -11.69 -1.59 -41.71
N GLY A 9 -11.32 -2.82 -41.35
CA GLY A 9 -11.52 -3.40 -40.03
C GLY A 9 -10.27 -3.41 -39.15
N LEU A 10 -9.13 -2.96 -39.68
CA LEU A 10 -7.84 -3.02 -38.96
C LEU A 10 -7.85 -2.14 -37.71
N GLU A 11 -8.39 -0.93 -37.80
CA GLU A 11 -8.49 -0.01 -36.66
C GLU A 11 -9.31 -0.63 -35.53
N ASN A 12 -10.46 -1.23 -35.84
CA ASN A 12 -11.31 -1.89 -34.84
C ASN A 12 -10.60 -3.10 -34.22
N ALA A 13 -9.90 -3.90 -35.02
CA ALA A 13 -9.14 -5.04 -34.54
C ALA A 13 -8.00 -4.62 -33.61
N CYS A 14 -7.27 -3.57 -33.96
CA CYS A 14 -6.19 -3.02 -33.12
C CYS A 14 -6.75 -2.45 -31.80
N THR A 15 -7.85 -1.70 -31.87
CA THR A 15 -8.50 -1.14 -30.69
C THR A 15 -8.96 -2.25 -29.75
N GLN A 16 -9.57 -3.30 -30.28
CA GLN A 16 -10.03 -4.44 -29.48
C GLN A 16 -8.86 -5.15 -28.78
N ALA A 17 -7.77 -5.40 -29.53
CA ALA A 17 -6.58 -6.05 -28.97
C ALA A 17 -5.95 -5.22 -27.84
N LEU A 18 -5.83 -3.91 -28.02
CA LEU A 18 -5.29 -2.99 -27.00
C LEU A 18 -6.20 -2.95 -25.77
N ASN A 19 -7.51 -2.93 -25.96
CA ASN A 19 -8.45 -2.93 -24.82
C ASN A 19 -8.37 -4.25 -24.03
N ASP A 20 -8.25 -5.38 -24.69
CA ASP A 20 -8.11 -6.67 -24.03
C ASP A 20 -6.81 -6.75 -23.26
N TYR A 21 -5.69 -6.31 -23.85
CA TYR A 21 -4.40 -6.24 -23.18
C TYR A 21 -4.44 -5.33 -21.94
N ARG A 22 -5.08 -4.17 -22.06
CA ARG A 22 -5.23 -3.23 -20.95
C ARG A 22 -6.00 -3.84 -19.78
N LYS A 23 -7.10 -4.55 -20.06
CA LYS A 23 -7.90 -5.21 -19.01
C LYS A 23 -7.09 -6.24 -18.25
N VAL A 24 -6.37 -7.10 -18.96
CA VAL A 24 -5.54 -8.15 -18.34
C VAL A 24 -4.42 -7.53 -17.50
N THR A 25 -3.75 -6.52 -18.02
CA THR A 25 -2.67 -5.80 -17.31
C THR A 25 -3.21 -5.08 -16.08
N PHE A 26 -4.38 -4.45 -16.19
CA PHE A 26 -5.00 -3.76 -15.07
C PHE A 26 -5.41 -4.71 -13.94
N GLU A 27 -5.91 -5.89 -14.26
CA GLU A 27 -6.22 -6.91 -13.26
C GLU A 27 -4.95 -7.39 -12.52
N ALA A 28 -3.84 -7.58 -13.24
CA ALA A 28 -2.56 -7.90 -12.62
C ALA A 28 -2.08 -6.77 -11.69
N LEU A 29 -2.25 -5.52 -12.10
CA LEU A 29 -1.93 -4.34 -11.29
C LEU A 29 -2.76 -4.30 -10.00
N LYS A 30 -4.06 -4.54 -10.09
CA LYS A 30 -4.95 -4.57 -8.92
C LYS A 30 -4.53 -5.66 -7.93
N LYS A 31 -4.22 -6.85 -8.42
CA LYS A 31 -3.71 -7.93 -7.57
C LYS A 31 -2.41 -7.56 -6.89
N ALA A 32 -1.50 -6.90 -7.61
CA ALA A 32 -0.23 -6.45 -7.05
C ALA A 32 -0.45 -5.39 -5.96
N VAL A 33 -1.35 -4.45 -6.16
CA VAL A 33 -1.71 -3.44 -5.14
C VAL A 33 -2.28 -4.12 -3.89
N ASP A 34 -3.20 -5.06 -4.04
CA ASP A 34 -3.81 -5.77 -2.92
C ASP A 34 -2.78 -6.57 -2.12
N LYS A 35 -1.90 -7.30 -2.79
CA LYS A 35 -0.84 -8.09 -2.15
C LYS A 35 0.18 -7.21 -1.45
N THR A 36 0.59 -6.12 -2.07
CA THR A 36 1.53 -5.15 -1.48
C THR A 36 0.91 -4.51 -0.24
N THR A 37 -0.36 -4.13 -0.30
CA THR A 37 -1.09 -3.56 0.83
C THR A 37 -1.14 -4.53 2.00
N LYS A 38 -1.46 -5.79 1.75
CA LYS A 38 -1.47 -6.82 2.79
C LYS A 38 -0.11 -7.01 3.43
N LYS A 39 0.94 -7.10 2.64
CA LYS A 39 2.33 -7.20 3.15
C LYS A 39 2.72 -5.97 3.96
N THR A 40 2.32 -4.78 3.52
CA THR A 40 2.58 -3.53 4.24
C THR A 40 1.88 -3.51 5.60
N VAL A 41 0.61 -3.89 5.65
CA VAL A 41 -0.13 -3.98 6.92
C VAL A 41 0.53 -4.98 7.86
N ASP A 42 0.91 -6.15 7.36
CA ASP A 42 1.56 -7.18 8.17
C ASP A 42 2.94 -6.71 8.68
N ALA A 43 3.70 -6.00 7.85
CA ALA A 43 4.99 -5.43 8.24
C ALA A 43 4.82 -4.38 9.35
N ILE A 44 3.84 -3.51 9.22
CA ILE A 44 3.55 -2.49 10.25
C ILE A 44 3.13 -3.16 11.56
N LYS A 45 2.25 -4.15 11.51
CA LYS A 45 1.84 -4.90 12.70
C LYS A 45 3.01 -5.60 13.38
N GLY A 46 3.94 -6.14 12.60
CA GLY A 46 5.14 -6.80 13.13
C GLY A 46 6.14 -5.83 13.76
N ARG A 47 6.21 -4.60 13.27
CA ARG A 47 7.16 -3.58 13.73
C ARG A 47 6.58 -2.63 14.77
N ALA A 48 5.26 -2.54 14.88
CA ALA A 48 4.59 -1.59 15.78
C ALA A 48 4.86 -1.91 17.26
N PRO A 49 4.86 -0.88 18.13
CA PRO A 49 4.98 -1.08 19.58
C PRO A 49 3.83 -1.96 20.10
N ARG A 50 4.15 -2.94 20.95
CA ARG A 50 3.19 -3.93 21.44
C ARG A 50 3.00 -3.93 22.95
N LYS A 51 2.74 -2.78 23.53
CA LYS A 51 2.48 -2.71 24.96
C LYS A 51 1.23 -3.53 25.35
N THR A 52 0.14 -3.37 24.59
CA THR A 52 -1.11 -4.12 24.80
C THR A 52 -1.54 -4.90 23.55
N GLY A 53 -0.89 -4.67 22.42
CA GLY A 53 -1.26 -5.23 21.13
C GLY A 53 -2.42 -4.53 20.43
N LYS A 54 -3.11 -3.63 21.08
CA LYS A 54 -4.27 -2.91 20.52
C LYS A 54 -3.87 -2.00 19.37
N TYR A 55 -2.81 -1.22 19.54
CA TYR A 55 -2.32 -0.32 18.49
C TYR A 55 -1.90 -1.11 17.25
N ALA A 56 -1.08 -2.13 17.42
CA ALA A 56 -0.63 -2.97 16.32
C ALA A 56 -1.81 -3.69 15.63
N GLY A 57 -2.78 -4.17 16.39
CA GLY A 57 -3.95 -4.88 15.87
C GLY A 57 -4.94 -4.00 15.11
N ASP A 58 -4.91 -2.69 15.32
CA ASP A 58 -5.84 -1.75 14.69
C ASP A 58 -5.39 -1.26 13.31
N TRP A 59 -4.22 -1.68 12.83
CA TRP A 59 -3.80 -1.41 11.47
C TRP A 59 -4.63 -2.21 10.47
N SER A 60 -5.11 -1.52 9.45
CA SER A 60 -5.97 -2.10 8.42
C SER A 60 -5.81 -1.36 7.10
N SER A 61 -6.51 -1.80 6.09
CA SER A 61 -6.54 -1.13 4.80
C SER A 61 -7.98 -1.05 4.29
N LYS A 62 -8.23 -0.08 3.44
CA LYS A 62 -9.49 0.05 2.73
C LYS A 62 -9.25 0.42 1.28
N LYS A 63 -10.20 0.05 0.45
CA LYS A 63 -10.18 0.38 -0.97
C LYS A 63 -10.54 1.84 -1.17
N MET A 64 -9.79 2.51 -2.03
CA MET A 64 -10.15 3.84 -2.52
C MET A 64 -11.16 3.71 -3.66
N GLU A 65 -11.69 4.84 -4.12
CA GLU A 65 -12.57 4.86 -5.28
C GLU A 65 -11.84 4.27 -6.49
N GLU A 66 -12.49 3.27 -7.12
CA GLU A 66 -11.93 2.58 -8.28
C GLU A 66 -12.52 3.13 -9.57
N SER A 67 -11.69 3.31 -10.57
CA SER A 67 -12.11 3.65 -11.93
C SER A 67 -11.54 2.63 -12.91
N SER A 68 -11.87 2.78 -14.21
CA SER A 68 -11.32 1.90 -15.26
C SER A 68 -9.82 2.05 -15.48
N VAL A 69 -9.22 3.13 -14.93
CA VAL A 69 -7.79 3.45 -15.11
C VAL A 69 -7.06 3.70 -13.80
N SER A 70 -7.74 3.57 -12.67
CA SER A 70 -7.18 3.89 -11.36
C SER A 70 -7.66 2.91 -10.30
N TYR A 71 -6.73 2.43 -9.49
CA TYR A 71 -6.99 1.57 -8.36
C TYR A 71 -6.01 1.88 -7.23
N GLY A 72 -6.51 2.00 -6.03
CA GLY A 72 -5.67 2.28 -4.87
C GLY A 72 -6.28 1.78 -3.57
N ARG A 73 -5.43 1.63 -2.57
CA ARG A 73 -5.83 1.30 -1.20
C ARG A 73 -5.15 2.21 -0.22
N ILE A 74 -5.81 2.44 0.90
CA ILE A 74 -5.25 3.23 2.01
C ILE A 74 -4.96 2.28 3.17
N VAL A 75 -3.74 2.34 3.69
CA VAL A 75 -3.34 1.68 4.93
C VAL A 75 -3.48 2.70 6.05
N TYR A 76 -4.20 2.35 7.11
CA TYR A 76 -4.49 3.27 8.20
C TYR A 76 -4.65 2.52 9.53
N ASN A 77 -4.53 3.27 10.63
CA ASN A 77 -4.87 2.75 11.96
C ASN A 77 -6.29 3.17 12.30
N ARG A 78 -7.15 2.20 12.61
CA ARG A 78 -8.60 2.44 12.79
C ARG A 78 -8.93 3.28 14.02
N LYS A 79 -8.28 3.05 15.13
CA LYS A 79 -8.63 3.67 16.40
C LYS A 79 -7.55 4.59 16.96
N HIS A 80 -6.32 4.39 16.57
CA HIS A 80 -5.17 5.09 17.14
C HIS A 80 -4.38 5.89 16.10
N TYR A 81 -5.04 6.37 15.05
CA TYR A 81 -4.38 7.12 13.98
C TYR A 81 -3.63 8.36 14.48
N GLN A 82 -4.12 8.97 15.57
CA GLN A 82 -3.49 10.15 16.19
C GLN A 82 -2.11 9.84 16.78
N LEU A 83 -1.86 8.59 17.17
CA LEU A 83 -0.60 8.16 17.75
C LEU A 83 0.45 7.80 16.71
N THR A 84 0.04 7.56 15.46
CA THR A 84 0.92 7.05 14.41
C THR A 84 2.13 7.94 14.18
N HIS A 85 1.90 9.24 13.98
CA HIS A 85 2.98 10.19 13.75
C HIS A 85 3.89 10.33 14.97
N LEU A 86 3.29 10.40 16.16
CA LEU A 86 4.04 10.55 17.41
C LEU A 86 4.92 9.35 17.71
N LEU A 87 4.43 8.15 17.44
CA LEU A 87 5.21 6.92 17.64
C LEU A 87 6.30 6.76 16.58
N GLU A 88 6.02 7.12 15.33
CA GLU A 88 6.99 6.97 14.24
C GLU A 88 8.20 7.89 14.43
N HIS A 89 7.98 9.12 14.85
CA HIS A 89 9.01 10.16 14.93
C HIS A 89 9.41 10.56 16.34
N GLY A 90 8.68 10.11 17.37
CA GLY A 90 8.82 10.62 18.72
C GLY A 90 8.16 11.99 18.86
N HIS A 91 8.07 12.50 20.08
CA HIS A 91 7.50 13.82 20.37
C HIS A 91 8.12 14.44 21.62
N VAL A 92 7.99 15.75 21.72
CA VAL A 92 8.47 16.52 22.88
C VAL A 92 7.57 16.24 24.07
N ILE A 93 8.18 15.98 25.24
CA ILE A 93 7.45 15.81 26.50
C ILE A 93 7.17 17.18 27.09
N LYS A 94 5.90 17.48 27.34
CA LYS A 94 5.46 18.76 27.90
C LYS A 94 4.56 18.56 29.12
N GLY A 95 4.38 19.64 29.88
CA GLY A 95 3.47 19.68 31.03
C GLY A 95 3.95 18.89 32.23
N TYR A 96 3.02 18.23 32.90
CA TYR A 96 3.28 17.50 34.16
C TYR A 96 4.37 16.41 34.01
N LEU A 97 4.34 15.69 32.90
CA LEU A 97 5.33 14.63 32.66
C LEU A 97 6.75 15.18 32.50
N ALA A 98 6.89 16.36 31.92
CA ALA A 98 8.18 17.00 31.76
C ALA A 98 8.83 17.38 33.11
N LYS A 99 8.00 17.65 34.12
CA LYS A 99 8.45 17.97 35.48
C LYS A 99 8.92 16.74 36.27
N ARG A 100 8.50 15.54 35.86
CA ARG A 100 8.78 14.29 36.56
C ARG A 100 9.88 13.46 35.90
N THR A 101 10.35 13.85 34.74
CA THR A 101 11.39 13.12 34.01
C THR A 101 12.49 14.07 33.54
N THR A 102 13.70 13.56 33.43
CA THR A 102 14.82 14.27 32.81
C THR A 102 14.76 14.23 31.28
N LYS A 103 13.88 13.41 30.70
CA LYS A 103 13.74 13.30 29.25
C LYS A 103 12.94 14.47 28.70
N THR A 104 13.42 15.07 27.62
CA THR A 104 12.74 16.17 26.91
C THR A 104 11.89 15.70 25.75
N SER A 105 12.10 14.47 25.28
CA SER A 105 11.34 13.87 24.17
C SER A 105 11.19 12.37 24.37
N THR A 106 10.17 11.80 23.71
CA THR A 106 10.00 10.36 23.65
C THR A 106 10.88 9.77 22.56
N ARG A 107 11.24 8.50 22.72
CA ARG A 107 11.98 7.77 21.69
C ARG A 107 11.09 7.54 20.48
N ALA A 108 11.63 7.74 19.28
CA ALA A 108 11.00 7.34 18.04
C ALA A 108 10.90 5.80 17.98
N PHE A 109 9.80 5.30 17.43
CA PHE A 109 9.58 3.87 17.24
C PHE A 109 9.16 3.63 15.79
N PRO A 110 10.11 3.70 14.83
CA PRO A 110 9.79 3.53 13.40
C PRO A 110 9.17 2.15 13.13
N HIS A 111 7.99 2.14 12.55
CA HIS A 111 7.27 0.91 12.24
C HIS A 111 6.60 0.93 10.86
N ILE A 112 6.57 2.08 10.21
CA ILE A 112 5.99 2.23 8.88
C ILE A 112 7.10 2.02 7.84
N PRO A 113 6.91 1.09 6.87
CA PRO A 113 7.87 0.91 5.79
C PRO A 113 8.13 2.21 5.04
N SER A 114 9.38 2.46 4.66
CA SER A 114 9.74 3.62 3.84
C SER A 114 9.12 3.51 2.45
N ASP A 115 9.06 4.63 1.74
CA ASP A 115 8.59 4.67 0.36
C ASP A 115 9.42 3.73 -0.53
N ASP A 116 10.75 3.72 -0.36
CA ASP A 116 11.65 2.84 -1.11
C ASP A 116 11.37 1.37 -0.83
N GLU A 117 11.13 1.00 0.41
CA GLU A 117 10.80 -0.37 0.81
C GLU A 117 9.47 -0.81 0.21
N THR A 118 8.46 0.05 0.27
CA THR A 118 7.13 -0.21 -0.28
C THR A 118 7.18 -0.33 -1.80
N GLU A 119 7.92 0.56 -2.46
CA GLU A 119 8.11 0.52 -3.91
C GLU A 119 8.79 -0.77 -4.36
N SER A 120 9.81 -1.20 -3.64
CA SER A 120 10.52 -2.47 -3.94
C SER A 120 9.59 -3.67 -3.79
N MET A 121 8.79 -3.72 -2.72
CA MET A 121 7.78 -4.78 -2.54
C MET A 121 6.77 -4.80 -3.69
N PHE A 122 6.26 -3.64 -4.04
CA PHE A 122 5.27 -3.51 -5.11
C PHE A 122 5.84 -3.95 -6.46
N THR A 123 7.04 -3.51 -6.81
CA THR A 123 7.70 -3.85 -8.07
C THR A 123 7.93 -5.36 -8.20
N GLU A 124 8.39 -5.99 -7.13
CA GLU A 124 8.60 -7.44 -7.09
C GLU A 124 7.28 -8.20 -7.29
N ILE A 125 6.25 -7.83 -6.55
CA ILE A 125 4.94 -8.46 -6.64
C ILE A 125 4.30 -8.21 -8.01
N LEU A 126 4.41 -7.00 -8.54
CA LEU A 126 3.88 -6.66 -9.86
C LEU A 126 4.53 -7.51 -10.95
N THR A 127 5.86 -7.68 -10.90
CA THR A 127 6.59 -8.53 -11.82
C THR A 127 6.06 -9.96 -11.79
N GLU A 128 5.86 -10.52 -10.60
CA GLU A 128 5.30 -11.86 -10.43
C GLU A 128 3.89 -11.97 -11.02
N GLU A 129 3.02 -10.98 -10.76
CA GLU A 129 1.64 -11.01 -11.27
C GLU A 129 1.57 -10.85 -12.78
N VAL A 130 2.43 -10.02 -13.37
CA VAL A 130 2.50 -9.84 -14.83
C VAL A 130 3.01 -11.11 -15.50
N ASP A 131 3.96 -11.82 -14.90
CA ASP A 131 4.50 -13.06 -15.44
C ASP A 131 3.47 -14.20 -15.48
N LYS A 132 2.42 -14.10 -14.68
CA LYS A 132 1.31 -15.09 -14.68
C LYS A 132 0.26 -14.85 -15.75
N VAL A 133 0.32 -13.73 -16.41
CA VAL A 133 -0.65 -13.31 -17.43
C VAL A 133 -0.44 -14.05 -18.77
#